data_d0f66cf8ce86d5c2fe401fe82bc878fe
#
_entry.id   d0f66cf8ce86d5c2fe401fe82bc878fe
#
_cell.length_a   1.000
_cell.length_b   1.000
_cell.length_c   1.000
_cell.angle_alpha   90.00
_cell.angle_beta   90.00
_cell.angle_gamma   90.00
#
_symmetry.space_group_name_H-M   'P 1'
#
loop_
_entity.id
_entity.type
_entity.pdbx_description
1 polymer ?
#
loop_
_entity_poly.entity_id
_entity_poly.type
_entity_poly.pdbx_seq_one_letter_code
_entity_poly.pdbx_strand_id
1 'polypeptide(L)'
;MIANSIYNKIAKLYGEVSATEITDDILALMKKWQDKAPQYQNWVDQRTSYLITYGDSFSTQAEPTLATMKTFADRHLKGALSNIHILPMFPYTSDDGFSVVDYRQVDPNLGNWEQLNALSENFDLMYDCVINHISKSSDWFQGYLAGDAKYQDYFVESEPSLDYSSVTRPRALPLHTPFSKASGETVHVWTTFSDDQIDINFHSPKVLLESIDILLMYAANGGRSIRLDAIGFIWKKLGTTCIHLEEAHEIIKLWRIILDEVMPGTLLITETNVPHKENVSYFGAGDEAHMVYQFPLPPLTLHALMSENSETLTQWATSLTNEAMARLAQGDKTTYFNFLASHDGIGVRPTEGILTDEDRQMMCAQVERKGGRVNYKNNGDGTQSPYELNINYLSAITEPTDSIDDKAKKFIAAQSILLSFIGVPAIYYHSLLGSENDVQGMLDSGINRRINREKLDLSELESELADEDSLRSKVFKSMTHLLNLRQQYAAFSPQASQQVLNLGDGIFALQRGDGEEAIRFAVNLTSQAQAVVLADSGFDLISEQLMPAEFELAPYQFVWLTQQK
;
A
#
# COMPACT_ATOMS: atom_id res chain seq x y z
N MET A 1 -11.25 16.70 27.94
CA MET A 1 -10.98 17.07 26.53
C MET A 1 -11.29 15.91 25.58
N ILE A 2 -10.66 14.77 25.73
CA ILE A 2 -10.84 13.63 24.83
C ILE A 2 -12.29 13.13 24.74
N ALA A 3 -12.99 12.95 25.87
CA ALA A 3 -14.37 12.49 25.91
C ALA A 3 -15.32 13.41 25.10
N ASN A 4 -15.12 14.73 25.18
CA ASN A 4 -15.92 15.68 24.41
C ASN A 4 -15.64 15.60 22.91
N SER A 5 -14.38 15.36 22.52
CA SER A 5 -14.01 15.18 21.11
C SER A 5 -14.66 13.91 20.54
N ILE A 6 -14.64 12.82 21.30
CA ILE A 6 -15.30 11.56 20.93
C ILE A 6 -16.81 11.78 20.85
N TYR A 7 -17.42 12.38 21.88
CA TYR A 7 -18.86 12.66 21.91
C TYR A 7 -19.32 13.45 20.67
N ASN A 8 -18.60 14.51 20.31
CA ASN A 8 -18.97 15.34 19.16
C ASN A 8 -18.95 14.55 17.84
N LYS A 9 -17.99 13.64 17.67
CA LYS A 9 -17.92 12.78 16.50
C LYS A 9 -19.05 11.75 16.48
N ILE A 10 -19.34 11.14 17.61
CA ILE A 10 -20.44 10.18 17.77
C ILE A 10 -21.79 10.84 17.56
N ALA A 11 -22.00 12.05 18.12
CA ALA A 11 -23.24 12.81 17.91
C ALA A 11 -23.48 13.13 16.42
N LYS A 12 -22.40 13.44 15.69
CA LYS A 12 -22.46 13.68 14.25
C LYS A 12 -22.81 12.42 13.45
N LEU A 13 -22.27 11.25 13.84
CA LEU A 13 -22.50 9.98 13.15
C LEU A 13 -23.85 9.34 13.49
N TYR A 14 -24.23 9.33 14.76
CA TYR A 14 -25.37 8.54 15.27
C TYR A 14 -26.46 9.37 15.97
N GLY A 15 -26.28 10.69 16.05
CA GLY A 15 -27.21 11.59 16.72
C GLY A 15 -26.96 11.72 18.24
N GLU A 16 -27.42 12.84 18.81
CA GLU A 16 -27.14 13.20 20.21
C GLU A 16 -27.75 12.22 21.23
N VAL A 17 -28.87 11.57 20.89
CA VAL A 17 -29.59 10.68 21.82
C VAL A 17 -28.73 9.48 22.22
N SER A 18 -27.99 8.89 21.28
CA SER A 18 -27.15 7.71 21.52
C SER A 18 -25.71 8.07 21.86
N ALA A 19 -25.32 9.33 21.71
CA ALA A 19 -23.92 9.74 21.76
C ALA A 19 -23.26 9.51 23.13
N THR A 20 -23.99 9.69 24.23
CA THR A 20 -23.44 9.49 25.58
C THR A 20 -23.09 8.04 25.83
N GLU A 21 -24.01 7.11 25.56
CA GLU A 21 -23.83 5.68 25.78
C GLU A 21 -22.68 5.14 24.93
N ILE A 22 -22.64 5.46 23.63
CA ILE A 22 -21.58 5.02 22.72
C ILE A 22 -20.23 5.60 23.16
N THR A 23 -20.19 6.86 23.60
CA THR A 23 -18.96 7.48 24.11
C THR A 23 -18.43 6.74 25.36
N ASP A 24 -19.31 6.41 26.28
CA ASP A 24 -18.93 5.66 27.49
C ASP A 24 -18.38 4.27 27.16
N ASP A 25 -18.98 3.58 26.20
CA ASP A 25 -18.48 2.30 25.69
C ASP A 25 -17.10 2.43 25.04
N ILE A 26 -16.86 3.48 24.24
CA ILE A 26 -15.55 3.76 23.64
C ILE A 26 -14.52 4.03 24.74
N LEU A 27 -14.84 4.84 25.74
CA LEU A 27 -13.92 5.11 26.86
C LEU A 27 -13.61 3.85 27.66
N ALA A 28 -14.54 2.92 27.80
CA ALA A 28 -14.32 1.62 28.43
C ALA A 28 -13.34 0.75 27.60
N LEU A 29 -13.47 0.74 26.26
CA LEU A 29 -12.52 0.06 25.36
C LEU A 29 -11.13 0.70 25.44
N MET A 30 -11.03 2.02 25.42
CA MET A 30 -9.76 2.74 25.57
C MET A 30 -9.07 2.34 26.88
N LYS A 31 -9.79 2.30 27.99
CA LYS A 31 -9.27 1.87 29.28
C LYS A 31 -8.80 0.40 29.28
N LYS A 32 -9.54 -0.49 28.60
CA LYS A 32 -9.17 -1.92 28.46
C LYS A 32 -7.77 -2.11 27.86
N TRP A 33 -7.39 -1.25 26.91
CA TRP A 33 -6.16 -1.38 26.15
C TRP A 33 -5.02 -0.46 26.62
N GLN A 34 -5.29 0.56 27.42
CA GLN A 34 -4.34 1.60 27.81
C GLN A 34 -3.03 1.05 28.40
N ASP A 35 -3.10 0.02 29.26
CA ASP A 35 -1.92 -0.58 29.88
C ASP A 35 -1.11 -1.50 28.96
N LYS A 36 -1.59 -1.73 27.75
CA LYS A 36 -0.96 -2.59 26.74
C LYS A 36 -0.30 -1.80 25.61
N ALA A 37 -0.26 -0.48 25.73
CA ALA A 37 0.25 0.41 24.70
C ALA A 37 1.76 0.22 24.50
N PRO A 38 2.24 -0.10 23.30
CA PRO A 38 3.64 0.01 22.96
C PRO A 38 4.09 1.46 22.98
N GLN A 39 5.37 1.70 23.28
CA GLN A 39 5.94 3.05 23.35
C GLN A 39 6.69 3.36 22.05
N TYR A 40 6.03 4.00 21.09
CA TYR A 40 6.67 4.52 19.89
C TYR A 40 7.06 5.99 20.09
N GLN A 41 8.35 6.31 19.99
CA GLN A 41 8.83 7.65 20.32
C GLN A 41 9.04 8.56 19.11
N ASN A 42 9.24 7.99 17.91
CA ASN A 42 9.66 8.75 16.75
C ASN A 42 8.61 8.74 15.63
N TRP A 43 8.49 9.86 14.94
CA TRP A 43 7.83 9.95 13.64
C TRP A 43 8.65 9.21 12.57
N VAL A 44 8.07 9.01 11.39
CA VAL A 44 8.77 8.45 10.23
C VAL A 44 9.90 9.39 9.78
N ASP A 45 11.04 8.84 9.46
CA ASP A 45 12.21 9.57 8.98
C ASP A 45 12.88 8.85 7.78
N GLN A 46 14.10 9.24 7.40
CA GLN A 46 14.83 8.62 6.29
C GLN A 46 15.13 7.13 6.50
N ARG A 47 15.07 6.63 7.73
CA ARG A 47 15.31 5.21 8.05
C ARG A 47 14.06 4.37 7.87
N THR A 48 12.88 5.01 7.83
CA THR A 48 11.61 4.30 7.68
C THR A 48 11.47 3.78 6.26
N SER A 49 11.33 2.47 6.12
CA SER A 49 11.07 1.76 4.88
C SER A 49 10.35 0.45 5.16
N TYR A 50 9.46 0.03 4.28
CA TYR A 50 8.61 -1.14 4.48
C TYR A 50 8.97 -2.25 3.50
N LEU A 51 8.95 -3.49 3.99
CA LEU A 51 8.75 -4.67 3.14
C LEU A 51 7.25 -4.96 3.07
N ILE A 52 6.68 -5.07 1.89
CA ILE A 52 5.31 -5.58 1.69
C ILE A 52 5.40 -7.07 1.39
N THR A 53 4.77 -7.91 2.22
CA THR A 53 4.86 -9.37 2.08
C THR A 53 3.63 -10.07 2.63
N TYR A 54 3.34 -11.27 2.12
CA TYR A 54 2.40 -12.18 2.77
C TYR A 54 3.08 -12.90 3.95
N GLY A 55 2.30 -13.37 4.90
CA GLY A 55 2.78 -14.18 6.01
C GLY A 55 3.38 -15.53 5.60
N ASP A 56 3.07 -15.99 4.39
CA ASP A 56 3.55 -17.23 3.77
C ASP A 56 4.42 -17.01 2.54
N SER A 57 4.97 -15.82 2.34
CA SER A 57 5.86 -15.55 1.21
C SER A 57 7.13 -16.39 1.23
N PHE A 58 7.58 -16.77 2.44
CA PHE A 58 8.75 -17.62 2.68
C PHE A 58 8.31 -18.86 3.46
N SER A 59 8.74 -20.04 3.01
CA SER A 59 8.36 -21.30 3.63
C SER A 59 9.54 -22.25 3.80
N THR A 60 9.42 -23.09 4.81
CA THR A 60 10.20 -24.33 4.99
C THR A 60 9.24 -25.43 5.42
N GLN A 61 9.67 -26.69 5.33
CA GLN A 61 8.87 -27.79 5.87
C GLN A 61 8.98 -27.95 7.40
N ALA A 62 9.87 -27.19 8.03
CA ALA A 62 10.26 -27.42 9.42
C ALA A 62 9.47 -26.57 10.45
N GLU A 63 8.89 -25.44 10.03
CA GLU A 63 8.31 -24.47 10.95
C GLU A 63 7.16 -23.67 10.29
N PRO A 64 6.30 -23.00 11.07
CA PRO A 64 5.29 -22.08 10.55
C PRO A 64 5.92 -20.95 9.73
N THR A 65 5.22 -20.49 8.71
CA THR A 65 5.76 -19.52 7.74
C THR A 65 6.13 -18.17 8.36
N LEU A 66 5.44 -17.71 9.41
CA LEU A 66 5.83 -16.50 10.14
C LEU A 66 7.16 -16.65 10.87
N ALA A 67 7.49 -17.86 11.37
CA ALA A 67 8.81 -18.15 11.94
C ALA A 67 9.90 -18.14 10.86
N THR A 68 9.62 -18.73 9.69
CA THR A 68 10.49 -18.70 8.52
C THR A 68 10.73 -17.26 8.04
N MET A 69 9.68 -16.44 8.00
CA MET A 69 9.80 -15.01 7.67
C MET A 69 10.73 -14.29 8.65
N LYS A 70 10.59 -14.55 9.95
CA LYS A 70 11.50 -13.98 10.96
C LYS A 70 12.95 -14.39 10.71
N THR A 71 13.18 -15.67 10.42
CA THR A 71 14.52 -16.20 10.11
C THR A 71 15.13 -15.47 8.90
N PHE A 72 14.39 -15.30 7.82
CA PHE A 72 14.81 -14.56 6.66
C PHE A 72 15.08 -13.08 6.96
N ALA A 73 14.12 -12.42 7.62
CA ALA A 73 14.20 -11.00 7.94
C ALA A 73 15.38 -10.68 8.87
N ASP A 74 15.57 -11.45 9.94
CA ASP A 74 16.68 -11.24 10.87
C ASP A 74 18.04 -11.44 10.21
N ARG A 75 18.15 -12.38 9.26
CA ARG A 75 19.39 -12.68 8.55
C ARG A 75 19.75 -11.65 7.48
N HIS A 76 18.75 -11.19 6.73
CA HIS A 76 18.98 -10.46 5.48
C HIS A 76 18.50 -9.01 5.50
N LEU A 77 17.52 -8.66 6.33
CA LEU A 77 16.86 -7.35 6.27
C LEU A 77 17.16 -6.45 7.46
N LYS A 78 17.66 -7.02 8.56
CA LYS A 78 17.98 -6.25 9.76
C LYS A 78 19.04 -5.18 9.44
N GLY A 79 18.68 -3.92 9.70
CA GLY A 79 19.51 -2.76 9.38
C GLY A 79 19.29 -2.18 7.97
N ALA A 80 18.72 -2.92 7.02
CA ALA A 80 18.38 -2.42 5.69
C ALA A 80 16.92 -1.91 5.61
N LEU A 81 15.99 -2.64 6.21
CA LEU A 81 14.57 -2.28 6.31
C LEU A 81 14.17 -2.13 7.77
N SER A 82 13.29 -1.18 8.06
CA SER A 82 12.82 -0.92 9.43
C SER A 82 11.45 -1.51 9.73
N ASN A 83 10.61 -1.68 8.71
CA ASN A 83 9.21 -2.08 8.87
C ASN A 83 8.85 -3.25 7.97
N ILE A 84 7.91 -4.08 8.43
CA ILE A 84 7.33 -5.17 7.62
C ILE A 84 5.81 -5.01 7.60
N HIS A 85 5.27 -4.81 6.40
CA HIS A 85 3.84 -4.89 6.14
C HIS A 85 3.48 -6.34 5.84
N ILE A 86 2.76 -6.97 6.77
CA ILE A 86 2.22 -8.31 6.60
C ILE A 86 0.79 -8.15 6.08
N LEU A 87 0.58 -8.55 4.83
CA LEU A 87 -0.74 -8.62 4.20
C LEU A 87 -1.67 -9.53 5.01
N PRO A 88 -3.00 -9.49 4.84
CA PRO A 88 -3.92 -10.09 5.78
C PRO A 88 -3.52 -11.50 6.20
N MET A 89 -3.26 -11.66 7.48
CA MET A 89 -2.71 -12.86 8.10
C MET A 89 -3.75 -13.66 8.88
N PHE A 90 -5.01 -13.32 8.70
CA PHE A 90 -6.15 -13.91 9.39
C PHE A 90 -6.70 -15.11 8.61
N PRO A 91 -7.49 -16.02 9.24
CA PRO A 91 -8.23 -17.03 8.51
C PRO A 91 -9.11 -16.36 7.45
N TYR A 92 -9.11 -16.91 6.24
CA TYR A 92 -9.81 -16.33 5.09
C TYR A 92 -10.39 -17.41 4.17
N THR A 93 -11.28 -17.01 3.27
CA THR A 93 -11.93 -17.92 2.32
C THR A 93 -11.59 -17.63 0.87
N SER A 94 -11.22 -16.39 0.54
CA SER A 94 -10.90 -16.00 -0.84
C SER A 94 -10.02 -14.74 -0.87
N ASP A 95 -9.63 -14.34 -2.09
CA ASP A 95 -8.85 -13.13 -2.40
C ASP A 95 -7.52 -13.03 -1.61
N ASP A 96 -6.87 -14.19 -1.39
CA ASP A 96 -5.57 -14.29 -0.72
C ASP A 96 -5.46 -13.50 0.59
N GLY A 97 -6.48 -13.63 1.46
CA GLY A 97 -6.52 -12.99 2.78
C GLY A 97 -7.53 -11.85 2.91
N PHE A 98 -8.02 -11.27 1.79
CA PHE A 98 -8.93 -10.12 1.83
C PHE A 98 -10.42 -10.47 1.98
N SER A 99 -10.76 -11.76 2.21
CA SER A 99 -12.06 -12.20 2.68
C SER A 99 -11.90 -12.84 4.06
N VAL A 100 -11.78 -12.01 5.07
CA VAL A 100 -11.42 -12.39 6.45
C VAL A 100 -12.55 -13.15 7.12
N VAL A 101 -12.23 -14.26 7.78
CA VAL A 101 -13.18 -15.04 8.58
C VAL A 101 -13.22 -14.56 10.03
N ASP A 102 -12.05 -14.27 10.62
CA ASP A 102 -11.92 -13.78 11.99
C ASP A 102 -10.79 -12.75 12.08
N TYR A 103 -11.09 -11.51 12.44
CA TYR A 103 -10.12 -10.42 12.58
C TYR A 103 -9.16 -10.57 13.77
N ARG A 104 -9.46 -11.44 14.72
CA ARG A 104 -8.73 -11.56 15.97
C ARG A 104 -7.78 -12.74 16.03
N GLN A 105 -7.93 -13.68 15.13
CA GLN A 105 -7.11 -14.88 15.06
C GLN A 105 -6.11 -14.79 13.92
N VAL A 106 -4.84 -15.10 14.19
CA VAL A 106 -3.87 -15.36 13.11
C VAL A 106 -4.20 -16.72 12.48
N ASP A 107 -4.11 -16.84 11.16
CA ASP A 107 -4.31 -18.10 10.45
C ASP A 107 -3.34 -19.17 11.02
N PRO A 108 -3.83 -20.27 11.55
CA PRO A 108 -2.99 -21.33 12.12
C PRO A 108 -1.97 -21.91 11.14
N ASN A 109 -2.21 -21.81 9.83
CA ASN A 109 -1.26 -22.24 8.80
C ASN A 109 -0.03 -21.32 8.71
N LEU A 110 -0.18 -20.05 9.11
CA LEU A 110 0.91 -19.08 9.13
C LEU A 110 1.67 -19.12 10.47
N GLY A 111 0.94 -19.32 11.57
CA GLY A 111 1.47 -19.28 12.93
C GLY A 111 0.48 -18.68 13.92
N ASN A 112 0.96 -17.81 14.80
CA ASN A 112 0.15 -17.18 15.83
C ASN A 112 0.71 -15.80 16.23
N TRP A 113 0.06 -15.13 17.18
CA TRP A 113 0.49 -13.83 17.70
C TRP A 113 1.89 -13.84 18.35
N GLU A 114 2.36 -14.97 18.88
CA GLU A 114 3.70 -15.06 19.48
C GLU A 114 4.80 -14.89 18.44
N GLN A 115 4.63 -15.48 17.24
CA GLN A 115 5.58 -15.29 16.14
C GLN A 115 5.58 -13.86 15.61
N LEU A 116 4.43 -13.22 15.56
CA LEU A 116 4.33 -11.79 15.19
C LEU A 116 5.02 -10.91 16.24
N ASN A 117 4.77 -11.16 17.51
CA ASN A 117 5.45 -10.44 18.59
C ASN A 117 6.96 -10.64 18.54
N ALA A 118 7.44 -11.86 18.26
CA ALA A 118 8.86 -12.14 18.08
C ALA A 118 9.46 -11.40 16.88
N LEU A 119 8.71 -11.26 15.77
CA LEU A 119 9.13 -10.47 14.61
C LEU A 119 9.20 -8.97 14.96
N SER A 120 8.27 -8.48 15.79
CA SER A 120 8.21 -7.08 16.22
C SER A 120 9.37 -6.64 17.12
N GLU A 121 10.19 -7.57 17.63
CA GLU A 121 11.39 -7.24 18.37
C GLU A 121 12.46 -6.53 17.53
N ASN A 122 12.48 -6.79 16.22
CA ASN A 122 13.49 -6.25 15.30
C ASN A 122 12.92 -5.34 14.22
N PHE A 123 11.60 -5.38 13.97
CA PHE A 123 10.94 -4.63 12.91
C PHE A 123 9.62 -4.05 13.41
N ASP A 124 9.33 -2.80 13.06
CA ASP A 124 7.98 -2.25 13.24
C ASP A 124 7.02 -2.93 12.27
N LEU A 125 5.88 -3.44 12.76
CA LEU A 125 4.94 -4.17 11.92
C LEU A 125 3.80 -3.29 11.43
N MET A 126 3.28 -3.60 10.25
CA MET A 126 2.06 -3.05 9.69
C MET A 126 1.07 -4.18 9.42
N TYR A 127 -0.16 -4.00 9.89
CA TYR A 127 -1.26 -4.95 9.70
C TYR A 127 -2.36 -4.34 8.84
N ASP A 128 -3.04 -5.20 8.08
CA ASP A 128 -4.23 -4.82 7.34
C ASP A 128 -5.48 -4.86 8.22
N CYS A 129 -6.22 -3.77 8.21
CA CYS A 129 -7.57 -3.70 8.76
C CYS A 129 -8.58 -3.74 7.60
N VAL A 130 -9.03 -4.94 7.24
CA VAL A 130 -9.98 -5.19 6.15
C VAL A 130 -11.41 -5.05 6.69
N ILE A 131 -11.76 -3.86 7.18
CA ILE A 131 -12.98 -3.66 7.97
C ILE A 131 -14.19 -3.23 7.14
N ASN A 132 -14.03 -2.96 5.84
CA ASN A 132 -15.17 -2.68 4.97
C ASN A 132 -16.07 -3.92 4.79
N HIS A 133 -15.51 -5.12 4.79
CA HIS A 133 -16.19 -6.37 4.51
C HIS A 133 -15.58 -7.54 5.28
N ILE A 134 -16.34 -8.63 5.36
CA ILE A 134 -15.94 -9.87 6.03
C ILE A 134 -16.40 -11.07 5.17
N SER A 135 -15.75 -12.23 5.33
CA SER A 135 -16.16 -13.46 4.65
C SER A 135 -17.59 -13.88 5.00
N LYS A 136 -18.31 -14.40 4.01
CA LYS A 136 -19.59 -15.07 4.25
C LYS A 136 -19.50 -16.26 5.22
N SER A 137 -18.31 -16.82 5.41
CA SER A 137 -18.06 -17.93 6.33
C SER A 137 -17.69 -17.47 7.76
N SER A 138 -17.66 -16.15 8.02
CA SER A 138 -17.40 -15.62 9.36
C SER A 138 -18.50 -15.94 10.35
N ASP A 139 -18.15 -16.05 11.62
CA ASP A 139 -19.13 -16.21 12.70
C ASP A 139 -20.14 -15.06 12.74
N TRP A 140 -19.72 -13.85 12.35
CA TRP A 140 -20.62 -12.70 12.29
C TRP A 140 -21.72 -12.90 11.26
N PHE A 141 -21.36 -13.31 10.05
CA PHE A 141 -22.34 -13.47 8.98
C PHE A 141 -23.19 -14.74 9.16
N GLN A 142 -22.60 -15.83 9.63
CA GLN A 142 -23.33 -17.05 9.93
C GLN A 142 -24.32 -16.84 11.10
N GLY A 143 -23.92 -16.09 12.14
CA GLY A 143 -24.81 -15.68 13.22
C GLY A 143 -25.97 -14.79 12.74
N TYR A 144 -25.68 -13.83 11.84
CA TYR A 144 -26.71 -13.02 11.20
C TYR A 144 -27.73 -13.88 10.43
N LEU A 145 -27.28 -14.82 9.61
CA LEU A 145 -28.17 -15.74 8.88
C LEU A 145 -28.96 -16.68 9.82
N ALA A 146 -28.37 -17.05 10.94
CA ALA A 146 -29.04 -17.86 11.97
C ALA A 146 -30.08 -17.08 12.80
N GLY A 147 -30.10 -15.74 12.70
CA GLY A 147 -31.01 -14.89 13.45
C GLY A 147 -30.53 -14.53 14.85
N ASP A 148 -29.22 -14.64 15.13
CA ASP A 148 -28.62 -14.20 16.39
C ASP A 148 -28.77 -12.69 16.56
N ALA A 149 -29.40 -12.29 17.66
CA ALA A 149 -29.70 -10.88 18.01
C ALA A 149 -28.42 -10.02 18.09
N LYS A 150 -27.26 -10.61 18.36
CA LYS A 150 -25.98 -9.89 18.38
C LYS A 150 -25.62 -9.30 17.03
N TYR A 151 -25.89 -10.02 15.93
CA TYR A 151 -25.41 -9.71 14.59
C TYR A 151 -26.47 -9.15 13.65
N GLN A 152 -27.70 -8.94 14.12
CA GLN A 152 -28.84 -8.53 13.26
C GLN A 152 -28.61 -7.25 12.47
N ASP A 153 -27.84 -6.31 13.02
CA ASP A 153 -27.55 -5.00 12.45
C ASP A 153 -26.10 -4.85 11.91
N TYR A 154 -25.35 -5.97 11.82
CA TYR A 154 -23.94 -5.94 11.39
C TYR A 154 -23.75 -5.82 9.89
N PHE A 155 -24.76 -6.11 9.08
CA PHE A 155 -24.66 -6.15 7.62
C PHE A 155 -25.65 -5.21 6.96
N VAL A 156 -25.29 -4.73 5.77
CA VAL A 156 -26.13 -3.83 4.99
C VAL A 156 -27.10 -4.68 4.16
N GLU A 157 -28.35 -4.75 4.60
CA GLU A 157 -29.43 -5.30 3.78
C GLU A 157 -29.77 -4.31 2.67
N SER A 158 -30.14 -4.82 1.51
CA SER A 158 -30.51 -4.04 0.34
C SER A 158 -31.81 -4.52 -0.25
N GLU A 159 -32.58 -3.60 -0.80
CA GLU A 159 -33.77 -3.89 -1.56
C GLU A 159 -33.48 -3.71 -3.07
N PRO A 160 -33.35 -4.80 -3.86
CA PRO A 160 -32.93 -4.75 -5.25
C PRO A 160 -33.81 -3.89 -6.17
N SER A 161 -35.03 -3.58 -5.73
CA SER A 161 -35.97 -2.72 -6.48
C SER A 161 -35.62 -1.22 -6.42
N LEU A 162 -34.72 -0.82 -5.52
CA LEU A 162 -34.32 0.57 -5.38
C LEU A 162 -33.23 0.96 -6.42
N ASP A 163 -33.09 2.27 -6.63
CA ASP A 163 -32.09 2.80 -7.55
C ASP A 163 -30.69 2.89 -6.92
N TYR A 164 -29.76 2.13 -7.45
CA TYR A 164 -28.34 2.10 -7.07
C TYR A 164 -27.41 2.65 -8.16
N SER A 165 -27.95 3.31 -9.17
CA SER A 165 -27.19 3.77 -10.34
C SER A 165 -26.08 4.77 -9.99
N SER A 166 -26.24 5.51 -8.88
CA SER A 166 -25.24 6.46 -8.37
C SER A 166 -24.07 5.82 -7.63
N VAL A 167 -24.21 4.54 -7.21
CA VAL A 167 -23.22 3.86 -6.38
C VAL A 167 -21.95 3.54 -7.16
N THR A 168 -20.81 3.94 -6.62
CA THR A 168 -19.50 3.61 -7.20
C THR A 168 -19.20 2.12 -7.07
N ARG A 169 -18.90 1.49 -8.20
CA ARG A 169 -18.65 0.06 -8.30
C ARG A 169 -17.22 -0.19 -8.76
N PRO A 170 -16.34 -0.69 -7.86
CA PRO A 170 -14.95 -0.96 -8.22
C PRO A 170 -14.78 -2.19 -9.12
N ARG A 171 -15.76 -3.12 -9.10
CA ARG A 171 -15.75 -4.36 -9.89
C ARG A 171 -17.07 -4.54 -10.64
N ALA A 172 -17.04 -5.33 -11.73
CA ALA A 172 -18.21 -5.65 -12.55
C ALA A 172 -19.12 -6.74 -11.96
N LEU A 173 -18.92 -7.11 -10.69
CA LEU A 173 -19.72 -8.13 -10.00
C LEU A 173 -21.03 -7.54 -9.44
N PRO A 174 -22.07 -8.34 -9.18
CA PRO A 174 -23.32 -7.86 -8.59
C PRO A 174 -23.09 -7.14 -7.25
N LEU A 175 -23.74 -5.98 -7.05
CA LEU A 175 -23.68 -5.22 -5.80
C LEU A 175 -24.44 -5.92 -4.68
N HIS A 176 -25.47 -6.69 -5.01
CA HIS A 176 -26.34 -7.39 -4.06
C HIS A 176 -26.26 -8.88 -4.27
N THR A 177 -26.02 -9.62 -3.20
CA THR A 177 -26.00 -11.08 -3.22
C THR A 177 -27.13 -11.63 -2.36
N PRO A 178 -27.99 -12.54 -2.89
CA PRO A 178 -29.06 -13.16 -2.12
C PRO A 178 -28.50 -14.26 -1.20
N PHE A 179 -28.99 -14.30 0.04
CA PHE A 179 -28.71 -15.35 1.01
C PHE A 179 -30.01 -15.78 1.70
N SER A 180 -30.07 -17.03 2.15
CA SER A 180 -31.20 -17.57 2.90
C SER A 180 -30.93 -17.54 4.39
N LYS A 181 -31.78 -16.87 5.17
CA LYS A 181 -31.77 -16.94 6.63
C LYS A 181 -32.30 -18.30 7.11
N ALA A 182 -31.95 -18.66 8.33
CA ALA A 182 -32.48 -19.90 8.97
C ALA A 182 -34.03 -19.91 9.08
N SER A 183 -34.67 -18.74 9.07
CA SER A 183 -36.11 -18.57 9.00
C SER A 183 -36.73 -19.01 7.67
N GLY A 184 -35.94 -19.24 6.63
CA GLY A 184 -36.37 -19.47 5.24
C GLY A 184 -36.57 -18.18 4.44
N GLU A 185 -36.37 -17.01 5.02
CA GLU A 185 -36.42 -15.74 4.33
C GLU A 185 -35.18 -15.54 3.46
N THR A 186 -35.36 -15.04 2.23
CA THR A 186 -34.26 -14.63 1.37
C THR A 186 -34.01 -13.14 1.59
N VAL A 187 -32.76 -12.80 1.96
CA VAL A 187 -32.28 -11.42 2.11
C VAL A 187 -31.25 -11.13 1.05
N HIS A 188 -31.20 -9.88 0.61
CA HIS A 188 -30.14 -9.38 -0.26
C HIS A 188 -29.19 -8.52 0.57
N VAL A 189 -27.92 -8.87 0.58
CA VAL A 189 -26.89 -8.12 1.31
C VAL A 189 -25.94 -7.43 0.36
N TRP A 190 -25.36 -6.35 0.79
CA TRP A 190 -24.41 -5.56 0.03
C TRP A 190 -23.05 -6.26 -0.07
N THR A 191 -22.55 -6.38 -1.30
CA THR A 191 -21.29 -7.05 -1.63
C THR A 191 -20.53 -6.21 -2.65
N THR A 192 -19.85 -5.17 -2.17
CA THR A 192 -19.13 -4.20 -3.03
C THR A 192 -18.09 -4.89 -3.92
N PHE A 193 -17.36 -5.88 -3.41
CA PHE A 193 -16.23 -6.51 -4.09
C PHE A 193 -16.54 -7.88 -4.67
N SER A 194 -17.13 -8.79 -3.89
CA SER A 194 -17.51 -10.15 -4.34
C SER A 194 -18.57 -10.75 -3.43
N ASP A 195 -19.17 -11.87 -3.86
CA ASP A 195 -20.17 -12.62 -3.09
C ASP A 195 -19.62 -13.28 -1.81
N ASP A 196 -18.31 -13.30 -1.64
CA ASP A 196 -17.63 -13.77 -0.42
C ASP A 196 -17.09 -12.61 0.45
N GLN A 197 -17.33 -11.37 0.07
CA GLN A 197 -16.90 -10.17 0.78
C GLN A 197 -18.13 -9.35 1.15
N ILE A 198 -18.74 -9.69 2.30
CA ILE A 198 -20.00 -9.11 2.76
C ILE A 198 -19.73 -7.77 3.45
N ASP A 199 -20.29 -6.69 2.92
CA ASP A 199 -20.08 -5.35 3.45
C ASP A 199 -20.65 -5.20 4.87
N ILE A 200 -19.85 -4.64 5.76
CA ILE A 200 -20.19 -4.43 7.17
C ILE A 200 -20.94 -3.11 7.33
N ASN A 201 -21.91 -3.09 8.22
CA ASN A 201 -22.82 -1.96 8.44
C ASN A 201 -22.30 -1.00 9.52
N PHE A 202 -21.59 0.03 9.14
CA PHE A 202 -21.13 1.07 10.07
C PHE A 202 -22.23 2.01 10.57
N HIS A 203 -23.48 1.91 10.10
CA HIS A 203 -24.62 2.54 10.76
C HIS A 203 -24.92 1.91 12.13
N SER A 204 -24.44 0.70 12.39
CA SER A 204 -24.52 0.06 13.69
C SER A 204 -23.39 0.54 14.62
N PRO A 205 -23.71 1.17 15.76
CA PRO A 205 -22.68 1.51 16.77
C PRO A 205 -21.91 0.29 17.27
N LYS A 206 -22.52 -0.89 17.30
CA LYS A 206 -21.85 -2.13 17.70
C LYS A 206 -20.69 -2.47 16.75
N VAL A 207 -20.89 -2.29 15.45
CA VAL A 207 -19.84 -2.48 14.44
C VAL A 207 -18.69 -1.47 14.64
N LEU A 208 -19.02 -0.22 14.93
CA LEU A 208 -17.99 0.78 15.26
C LEU A 208 -17.17 0.36 16.48
N LEU A 209 -17.82 -0.10 17.56
CA LEU A 209 -17.15 -0.57 18.77
C LEU A 209 -16.26 -1.80 18.50
N GLU A 210 -16.73 -2.76 17.71
CA GLU A 210 -15.92 -3.91 17.26
C GLU A 210 -14.67 -3.43 16.48
N SER A 211 -14.83 -2.46 15.58
CA SER A 211 -13.71 -1.92 14.80
C SER A 211 -12.67 -1.22 15.67
N ILE A 212 -13.09 -0.46 16.67
CA ILE A 212 -12.19 0.19 17.64
C ILE A 212 -11.42 -0.85 18.46
N ASP A 213 -12.09 -1.88 18.96
CA ASP A 213 -11.45 -2.97 19.72
C ASP A 213 -10.42 -3.73 18.86
N ILE A 214 -10.73 -3.97 17.58
CA ILE A 214 -9.81 -4.61 16.63
C ILE A 214 -8.57 -3.74 16.38
N LEU A 215 -8.75 -2.44 16.11
CA LEU A 215 -7.64 -1.51 15.87
C LEU A 215 -6.71 -1.41 17.08
N LEU A 216 -7.27 -1.29 18.28
CA LEU A 216 -6.51 -1.24 19.52
C LEU A 216 -5.79 -2.57 19.79
N MET A 217 -6.42 -3.71 19.48
CA MET A 217 -5.80 -5.01 19.57
C MET A 217 -4.60 -5.15 18.62
N TYR A 218 -4.73 -4.71 17.37
CA TYR A 218 -3.64 -4.74 16.40
C TYR A 218 -2.45 -3.89 16.87
N ALA A 219 -2.73 -2.67 17.33
CA ALA A 219 -1.70 -1.79 17.85
C ALA A 219 -1.01 -2.37 19.09
N ALA A 220 -1.77 -3.01 20.01
CA ALA A 220 -1.23 -3.67 21.21
C ALA A 220 -0.38 -4.91 20.90
N ASN A 221 -0.58 -5.54 19.75
CA ASN A 221 0.17 -6.72 19.29
C ASN A 221 1.27 -6.36 18.27
N GLY A 222 1.88 -5.20 18.39
CA GLY A 222 3.05 -4.80 17.60
C GLY A 222 2.71 -4.08 16.27
N GLY A 223 1.44 -3.80 16.00
CA GLY A 223 1.01 -3.04 14.82
C GLY A 223 1.36 -1.56 14.95
N ARG A 224 2.61 -1.21 14.66
CA ARG A 224 3.07 0.19 14.57
C ARG A 224 2.31 0.98 13.53
N SER A 225 1.89 0.32 12.47
CA SER A 225 1.11 0.88 11.38
C SER A 225 -0.11 0.02 11.09
N ILE A 226 -1.23 0.63 10.76
CA ILE A 226 -2.45 -0.05 10.36
C ILE A 226 -2.89 0.47 9.00
N ARG A 227 -2.95 -0.43 8.02
CA ARG A 227 -3.47 -0.16 6.67
C ARG A 227 -4.98 -0.33 6.68
N LEU A 228 -5.68 0.73 6.37
CA LEU A 228 -7.14 0.73 6.24
C LEU A 228 -7.51 0.38 4.80
N ASP A 229 -7.80 -0.90 4.57
CA ASP A 229 -8.15 -1.44 3.25
C ASP A 229 -9.51 -0.95 2.78
N ALA A 230 -9.59 -0.51 1.53
CA ALA A 230 -10.83 -0.07 0.87
C ALA A 230 -11.68 0.91 1.70
N ILE A 231 -11.04 1.73 2.51
CA ILE A 231 -11.67 2.51 3.57
C ILE A 231 -12.71 3.52 3.07
N GLY A 232 -12.60 3.95 1.81
CA GLY A 232 -13.56 4.88 1.20
C GLY A 232 -14.99 4.35 1.15
N PHE A 233 -15.18 3.03 1.21
CA PHE A 233 -16.48 2.37 1.03
C PHE A 233 -17.23 2.07 2.34
N ILE A 234 -16.68 2.35 3.52
CA ILE A 234 -17.25 1.88 4.80
C ILE A 234 -18.65 2.41 5.12
N TRP A 235 -19.03 3.57 4.58
CA TRP A 235 -20.35 4.15 4.83
C TRP A 235 -21.25 4.08 3.59
N LYS A 236 -22.44 3.48 3.72
CA LYS A 236 -23.41 3.32 2.64
C LYS A 236 -24.61 4.24 2.90
N LYS A 237 -24.94 5.05 1.89
CA LYS A 237 -26.09 5.96 1.95
C LYS A 237 -26.77 6.02 0.59
N LEU A 238 -27.98 5.47 0.50
CA LEU A 238 -28.72 5.43 -0.75
C LEU A 238 -28.88 6.84 -1.34
N GLY A 239 -28.77 6.93 -2.68
CA GLY A 239 -28.80 8.22 -3.39
C GLY A 239 -27.48 8.98 -3.42
N THR A 240 -26.40 8.35 -2.92
CA THR A 240 -25.02 8.87 -3.00
C THR A 240 -24.12 7.92 -3.77
N THR A 241 -22.85 8.31 -3.96
CA THR A 241 -21.84 7.46 -4.56
C THR A 241 -21.40 6.30 -3.66
N CYS A 242 -21.75 6.30 -2.36
CA CYS A 242 -21.31 5.35 -1.34
C CYS A 242 -19.80 5.16 -1.26
N ILE A 243 -19.06 6.19 -1.64
CA ILE A 243 -17.60 6.27 -1.48
C ILE A 243 -17.21 7.69 -1.06
N HIS A 244 -16.19 7.83 -0.24
CA HIS A 244 -15.65 9.11 0.26
C HIS A 244 -16.69 9.99 0.96
N LEU A 245 -17.70 9.38 1.61
CA LEU A 245 -18.71 10.14 2.33
C LEU A 245 -18.12 10.77 3.59
N GLU A 246 -18.71 11.88 4.03
CA GLU A 246 -18.26 12.62 5.22
C GLU A 246 -18.22 11.73 6.46
N GLU A 247 -19.17 10.83 6.58
CA GLU A 247 -19.27 9.88 7.70
C GLU A 247 -18.07 8.92 7.73
N ALA A 248 -17.56 8.48 6.58
CA ALA A 248 -16.34 7.66 6.52
C ALA A 248 -15.11 8.44 7.02
N HIS A 249 -14.97 9.71 6.62
CA HIS A 249 -13.91 10.59 7.13
C HIS A 249 -14.03 10.81 8.64
N GLU A 250 -15.25 11.02 9.17
CA GLU A 250 -15.48 11.19 10.61
C GLU A 250 -15.11 9.95 11.42
N ILE A 251 -15.33 8.75 10.89
CA ILE A 251 -14.91 7.49 11.53
C ILE A 251 -13.38 7.42 11.57
N ILE A 252 -12.67 7.74 10.49
CA ILE A 252 -11.20 7.73 10.47
C ILE A 252 -10.63 8.74 11.46
N LYS A 253 -11.22 9.94 11.55
CA LYS A 253 -10.83 10.94 12.55
C LYS A 253 -11.06 10.44 13.98
N LEU A 254 -12.15 9.73 14.21
CA LEU A 254 -12.43 9.12 15.50
C LEU A 254 -11.38 8.06 15.85
N TRP A 255 -11.07 7.15 14.95
CA TRP A 255 -10.01 6.16 15.14
C TRP A 255 -8.65 6.81 15.40
N ARG A 256 -8.34 7.89 14.67
CA ARG A 256 -7.10 8.65 14.87
C ARG A 256 -7.02 9.22 16.28
N ILE A 257 -8.07 9.88 16.77
CA ILE A 257 -8.13 10.44 18.12
C ILE A 257 -7.94 9.36 19.18
N ILE A 258 -8.58 8.20 19.02
CA ILE A 258 -8.49 7.09 19.96
C ILE A 258 -7.08 6.50 19.97
N LEU A 259 -6.49 6.26 18.82
CA LEU A 259 -5.14 5.71 18.70
C LEU A 259 -4.09 6.68 19.24
N ASP A 260 -4.17 7.97 18.94
CA ASP A 260 -3.25 8.98 19.45
C ASP A 260 -3.27 9.05 21.00
N GLU A 261 -4.44 8.83 21.63
CA GLU A 261 -4.57 8.84 23.07
C GLU A 261 -4.12 7.54 23.74
N VAL A 262 -4.51 6.37 23.19
CA VAL A 262 -4.29 5.06 23.83
C VAL A 262 -3.00 4.40 23.37
N MET A 263 -2.65 4.54 22.10
CA MET A 263 -1.52 3.89 21.42
C MET A 263 -0.66 4.93 20.70
N PRO A 264 -0.09 5.91 21.43
CA PRO A 264 0.60 7.05 20.79
C PRO A 264 1.72 6.57 19.88
N GLY A 265 1.75 7.17 18.68
CA GLY A 265 2.70 6.82 17.65
C GLY A 265 2.26 5.71 16.69
N THR A 266 1.09 5.09 16.87
CA THR A 266 0.50 4.20 15.86
C THR A 266 0.11 5.00 14.63
N LEU A 267 0.46 4.49 13.44
CA LEU A 267 0.25 5.16 12.17
C LEU A 267 -0.97 4.58 11.45
N LEU A 268 -1.86 5.45 10.98
CA LEU A 268 -2.93 5.06 10.05
C LEU A 268 -2.51 5.34 8.61
N ILE A 269 -2.72 4.36 7.74
CA ILE A 269 -2.41 4.42 6.32
C ILE A 269 -3.68 4.05 5.56
N THR A 270 -4.17 4.94 4.70
CA THR A 270 -5.35 4.66 3.88
C THR A 270 -4.96 4.09 2.53
N GLU A 271 -5.69 3.08 2.10
CA GLU A 271 -5.62 2.50 0.78
C GLU A 271 -6.91 2.80 0.02
N THR A 272 -6.80 3.70 -0.95
CA THR A 272 -7.90 4.10 -1.84
C THR A 272 -7.36 4.29 -3.25
N ASN A 273 -7.65 3.32 -4.14
CA ASN A 273 -7.23 3.36 -5.54
C ASN A 273 -8.19 4.23 -6.36
N VAL A 274 -8.07 5.54 -6.20
CA VAL A 274 -8.93 6.57 -6.80
C VAL A 274 -8.06 7.73 -7.32
N PRO A 275 -8.62 8.68 -8.09
CA PRO A 275 -7.89 9.87 -8.50
C PRO A 275 -7.25 10.61 -7.33
N HIS A 276 -6.14 11.28 -7.61
CA HIS A 276 -5.28 11.89 -6.59
C HIS A 276 -6.04 12.78 -5.58
N LYS A 277 -6.95 13.61 -6.09
CA LYS A 277 -7.72 14.55 -5.24
C LYS A 277 -8.55 13.83 -4.16
N GLU A 278 -9.22 12.74 -4.53
CA GLU A 278 -9.98 11.93 -3.57
C GLU A 278 -9.03 11.18 -2.62
N ASN A 279 -7.93 10.65 -3.12
CA ASN A 279 -6.95 9.92 -2.31
C ASN A 279 -6.34 10.81 -1.22
N VAL A 280 -5.88 12.01 -1.54
CA VAL A 280 -5.25 12.93 -0.57
C VAL A 280 -6.26 13.57 0.39
N SER A 281 -7.57 13.47 0.12
CA SER A 281 -8.59 13.94 1.05
C SER A 281 -8.53 13.22 2.41
N TYR A 282 -7.97 12.00 2.42
CA TYR A 282 -7.77 11.22 3.65
C TYR A 282 -6.61 11.69 4.55
N PHE A 283 -5.89 12.71 4.16
CA PHE A 283 -5.06 13.44 5.10
C PHE A 283 -5.90 14.31 6.07
N GLY A 284 -7.11 14.71 5.63
CA GLY A 284 -7.93 15.66 6.36
C GLY A 284 -7.21 17.00 6.56
N ALA A 285 -7.27 17.52 7.75
CA ALA A 285 -6.45 18.66 8.22
C ALA A 285 -5.21 18.17 9.02
N GLY A 286 -4.65 17.00 8.67
CA GLY A 286 -3.63 16.31 9.45
C GLY A 286 -4.22 15.46 10.59
N ASP A 287 -5.53 15.25 10.59
CA ASP A 287 -6.30 14.59 11.66
C ASP A 287 -6.95 13.25 11.23
N GLU A 288 -6.61 12.76 10.04
CA GLU A 288 -7.04 11.45 9.52
C GLU A 288 -5.84 10.51 9.36
N ALA A 289 -5.55 10.05 8.13
CA ALA A 289 -4.42 9.20 7.87
C ALA A 289 -3.07 9.94 8.01
N HIS A 290 -2.07 9.25 8.50
CA HIS A 290 -0.70 9.73 8.51
C HIS A 290 -0.04 9.60 7.14
N MET A 291 -0.40 8.53 6.42
CA MET A 291 0.09 8.27 5.07
C MET A 291 -1.06 7.83 4.17
N VAL A 292 -0.96 8.20 2.90
CA VAL A 292 -1.83 7.68 1.83
C VAL A 292 -0.98 6.98 0.78
N TYR A 293 -1.52 5.92 0.17
CA TYR A 293 -0.86 5.21 -0.92
C TYR A 293 -0.63 6.13 -2.12
N GLN A 294 0.56 6.06 -2.71
CA GLN A 294 0.91 6.84 -3.90
C GLN A 294 0.64 6.04 -5.17
N PHE A 295 -0.62 5.89 -5.52
CA PHE A 295 -1.05 5.06 -6.65
C PHE A 295 -0.60 5.52 -8.04
N PRO A 296 -0.40 6.82 -8.34
CA PRO A 296 0.13 7.22 -9.65
C PRO A 296 1.59 6.83 -9.89
N LEU A 297 2.40 6.70 -8.85
CA LEU A 297 3.84 6.44 -9.00
C LEU A 297 4.18 5.15 -9.75
N PRO A 298 3.56 3.98 -9.46
CA PRO A 298 3.84 2.75 -10.18
C PRO A 298 3.58 2.83 -11.69
N PRO A 299 2.37 3.20 -12.16
CA PRO A 299 2.10 3.25 -13.58
C PRO A 299 2.84 4.37 -14.31
N LEU A 300 3.10 5.52 -13.69
CA LEU A 300 3.83 6.61 -14.32
C LEU A 300 5.33 6.30 -14.46
N THR A 301 5.93 5.63 -13.48
CA THR A 301 7.30 5.13 -13.58
C THR A 301 7.42 4.05 -14.66
N LEU A 302 6.45 3.14 -14.72
CA LEU A 302 6.38 2.12 -15.76
C LEU A 302 6.25 2.74 -17.16
N HIS A 303 5.32 3.71 -17.32
CA HIS A 303 5.14 4.43 -18.58
C HIS A 303 6.43 5.15 -19.01
N ALA A 304 7.10 5.86 -18.10
CA ALA A 304 8.32 6.59 -18.42
C ALA A 304 9.45 5.67 -18.91
N LEU A 305 9.58 4.47 -18.33
CA LEU A 305 10.55 3.46 -18.79
C LEU A 305 10.14 2.80 -20.10
N MET A 306 8.84 2.52 -20.32
CA MET A 306 8.36 1.91 -21.55
C MET A 306 8.44 2.86 -22.75
N SER A 307 8.21 4.16 -22.52
CA SER A 307 8.26 5.19 -23.55
C SER A 307 9.64 5.83 -23.71
N GLU A 308 10.58 5.50 -22.82
CA GLU A 308 11.90 6.18 -22.71
C GLU A 308 11.78 7.70 -22.59
N ASN A 309 10.71 8.17 -21.92
CA ASN A 309 10.38 9.60 -21.79
C ASN A 309 9.88 9.92 -20.38
N SER A 310 10.57 10.86 -19.72
CA SER A 310 10.29 11.29 -18.36
C SER A 310 9.29 12.46 -18.25
N GLU A 311 8.85 13.05 -19.34
CA GLU A 311 8.12 14.32 -19.33
C GLU A 311 6.85 14.25 -18.47
N THR A 312 5.99 13.25 -18.70
CA THR A 312 4.74 13.10 -17.94
C THR A 312 5.01 12.82 -16.45
N LEU A 313 5.99 11.97 -16.16
CA LEU A 313 6.42 11.70 -14.77
C LEU A 313 6.93 12.97 -14.10
N THR A 314 7.74 13.78 -14.80
CA THR A 314 8.29 15.05 -14.32
C THR A 314 7.20 16.08 -14.05
N GLN A 315 6.23 16.22 -14.96
CA GLN A 315 5.09 17.14 -14.79
C GLN A 315 4.23 16.74 -13.57
N TRP A 316 3.87 15.47 -13.47
CA TRP A 316 3.12 14.95 -12.32
C TRP A 316 3.90 15.12 -11.00
N ALA A 317 5.18 14.76 -10.98
CA ALA A 317 6.04 14.90 -9.81
C ALA A 317 6.17 16.37 -9.37
N THR A 318 6.21 17.32 -10.31
CA THR A 318 6.24 18.75 -10.01
C THR A 318 4.96 19.20 -9.31
N SER A 319 3.81 18.81 -9.82
CA SER A 319 2.52 19.15 -9.22
C SER A 319 2.39 18.58 -7.81
N LEU A 320 2.73 17.31 -7.62
CA LEU A 320 2.70 16.64 -6.33
C LEU A 320 3.70 17.25 -5.34
N THR A 321 4.91 17.59 -5.80
CA THR A 321 5.93 18.25 -4.96
C THR A 321 5.43 19.59 -4.44
N ASN A 322 4.83 20.42 -5.28
CA ASN A 322 4.28 21.71 -4.86
C ASN A 322 3.21 21.56 -3.77
N GLU A 323 2.34 20.56 -3.91
CA GLU A 323 1.33 20.24 -2.88
C GLU A 323 1.97 19.75 -1.57
N ALA A 324 2.93 18.83 -1.66
CA ALA A 324 3.65 18.31 -0.49
C ALA A 324 4.42 19.41 0.24
N MET A 325 5.10 20.31 -0.49
CA MET A 325 5.83 21.44 0.11
C MET A 325 4.90 22.42 0.79
N ALA A 326 3.73 22.68 0.22
CA ALA A 326 2.71 23.53 0.86
C ALA A 326 2.22 22.94 2.20
N ARG A 327 2.04 21.61 2.29
CA ARG A 327 1.70 20.91 3.54
C ARG A 327 2.82 20.99 4.57
N LEU A 328 4.04 20.71 4.17
CA LEU A 328 5.22 20.81 5.05
C LEU A 328 5.39 22.21 5.62
N ALA A 329 5.17 23.25 4.82
CA ALA A 329 5.24 24.66 5.26
C ALA A 329 4.17 25.00 6.31
N GLN A 330 3.06 24.27 6.36
CA GLN A 330 2.02 24.38 7.39
C GLN A 330 2.32 23.56 8.65
N GLY A 331 3.43 22.83 8.69
CA GLY A 331 3.79 21.94 9.79
C GLY A 331 3.01 20.62 9.80
N ASP A 332 2.38 20.26 8.68
CA ASP A 332 1.68 19.00 8.52
C ASP A 332 2.66 17.81 8.58
N LYS A 333 2.31 16.80 9.36
CA LYS A 333 3.08 15.55 9.53
C LYS A 333 2.51 14.39 8.71
N THR A 334 1.83 14.68 7.62
CA THR A 334 1.36 13.65 6.68
C THR A 334 2.36 13.43 5.56
N THR A 335 2.36 12.25 4.97
CA THR A 335 3.24 11.93 3.84
C THR A 335 2.65 10.80 2.99
N TYR A 336 3.37 10.41 1.95
CA TYR A 336 2.97 9.35 1.03
C TYR A 336 3.60 8.02 1.39
N PHE A 337 2.83 6.93 1.22
CA PHE A 337 3.32 5.57 1.22
C PHE A 337 3.62 5.18 -0.23
N ASN A 338 4.90 5.26 -0.60
CA ASN A 338 5.37 5.07 -1.97
C ASN A 338 5.66 3.61 -2.25
N PHE A 339 5.22 3.12 -3.40
CA PHE A 339 5.50 1.77 -3.86
C PHE A 339 5.54 1.74 -5.39
N LEU A 340 6.18 0.73 -5.98
CA LEU A 340 6.10 0.44 -7.42
C LEU A 340 5.32 -0.85 -7.69
N ALA A 341 5.39 -1.80 -6.78
CA ALA A 341 4.66 -3.06 -6.86
C ALA A 341 4.07 -3.43 -5.50
N SER A 342 3.00 -4.20 -5.52
CA SER A 342 2.36 -4.81 -4.37
C SER A 342 1.78 -6.17 -4.75
N HIS A 343 0.99 -6.76 -3.86
CA HIS A 343 0.21 -7.97 -4.11
C HIS A 343 -0.91 -7.78 -5.15
N ASP A 344 -1.31 -6.55 -5.41
CA ASP A 344 -2.24 -6.18 -6.48
C ASP A 344 -1.50 -6.03 -7.82
N GLY A 345 -2.25 -5.96 -8.90
CA GLY A 345 -1.71 -5.51 -10.17
C GLY A 345 -1.42 -4.01 -10.15
N ILE A 346 -0.76 -3.52 -11.19
CA ILE A 346 -0.46 -2.11 -11.37
C ILE A 346 -1.76 -1.41 -11.80
N GLY A 347 -2.32 -0.59 -10.93
CA GLY A 347 -3.52 0.19 -11.21
C GLY A 347 -3.26 1.26 -12.26
N VAL A 348 -4.09 1.33 -13.31
CA VAL A 348 -3.99 2.38 -14.34
C VAL A 348 -5.02 3.49 -14.16
N ARG A 349 -6.04 3.28 -13.35
CA ARG A 349 -7.05 4.31 -13.04
C ARG A 349 -6.45 5.61 -12.46
N PRO A 350 -5.43 5.58 -11.59
CA PRO A 350 -4.80 6.79 -11.09
C PRO A 350 -4.12 7.65 -12.16
N THR A 351 -3.94 7.13 -13.37
CA THR A 351 -3.38 7.86 -14.51
C THR A 351 -4.43 8.56 -15.39
N GLU A 352 -5.72 8.39 -15.08
CA GLU A 352 -6.80 9.09 -15.77
C GLU A 352 -6.61 10.61 -15.63
N GLY A 353 -6.62 11.32 -16.76
CA GLY A 353 -6.31 12.76 -16.81
C GLY A 353 -4.81 13.12 -16.77
N ILE A 354 -3.90 12.14 -16.67
CA ILE A 354 -2.45 12.31 -16.70
C ILE A 354 -1.87 11.69 -17.96
N LEU A 355 -2.16 10.40 -18.19
CA LEU A 355 -1.80 9.69 -19.43
C LEU A 355 -2.95 9.74 -20.42
N THR A 356 -2.62 9.73 -21.72
CA THR A 356 -3.60 9.60 -22.79
C THR A 356 -4.18 8.18 -22.86
N ASP A 357 -5.25 7.99 -23.59
CA ASP A 357 -5.79 6.64 -23.85
C ASP A 357 -4.82 5.79 -24.66
N GLU A 358 -4.08 6.41 -25.60
CA GLU A 358 -3.04 5.77 -26.40
C GLU A 358 -1.89 5.26 -25.50
N ASP A 359 -1.44 6.06 -24.53
CA ASP A 359 -0.41 5.64 -23.57
C ASP A 359 -0.86 4.43 -22.76
N ARG A 360 -2.09 4.45 -22.24
CA ARG A 360 -2.64 3.32 -21.48
C ARG A 360 -2.80 2.07 -22.35
N GLN A 361 -3.21 2.21 -23.60
CA GLN A 361 -3.30 1.10 -24.55
C GLN A 361 -1.92 0.53 -24.88
N MET A 362 -0.93 1.40 -25.08
CA MET A 362 0.47 0.97 -25.27
C MET A 362 0.97 0.14 -24.09
N MET A 363 0.73 0.60 -22.86
CA MET A 363 1.10 -0.14 -21.66
C MET A 363 0.40 -1.51 -21.58
N CYS A 364 -0.89 -1.58 -21.87
CA CYS A 364 -1.65 -2.84 -21.94
C CYS A 364 -1.05 -3.82 -22.96
N ALA A 365 -0.79 -3.35 -24.17
CA ALA A 365 -0.20 -4.17 -25.24
C ALA A 365 1.20 -4.70 -24.87
N GLN A 366 2.03 -3.88 -24.23
CA GLN A 366 3.35 -4.27 -23.74
C GLN A 366 3.26 -5.35 -22.64
N VAL A 367 2.33 -5.18 -21.68
CA VAL A 367 2.10 -6.14 -20.60
C VAL A 367 1.65 -7.49 -21.16
N GLU A 368 0.67 -7.50 -22.08
CA GLU A 368 0.19 -8.74 -22.71
C GLU A 368 1.27 -9.44 -23.53
N ARG A 369 2.07 -8.67 -24.30
CA ARG A 369 3.22 -9.18 -25.05
C ARG A 369 4.25 -9.88 -24.15
N LYS A 370 4.43 -9.39 -22.92
CA LYS A 370 5.36 -9.92 -21.93
C LYS A 370 4.75 -11.02 -21.03
N GLY A 371 3.59 -11.55 -21.41
CA GLY A 371 2.94 -12.67 -20.71
C GLY A 371 2.04 -12.27 -19.55
N GLY A 372 1.88 -10.98 -19.28
CA GLY A 372 0.94 -10.47 -18.29
C GLY A 372 -0.51 -10.54 -18.74
N ARG A 373 -1.40 -10.00 -17.91
CA ARG A 373 -2.85 -9.91 -18.16
C ARG A 373 -3.35 -8.53 -17.80
N VAL A 374 -4.43 -8.10 -18.47
CA VAL A 374 -5.10 -6.83 -18.18
C VAL A 374 -6.50 -7.12 -17.66
N ASN A 375 -6.85 -6.55 -16.52
CA ASN A 375 -8.21 -6.53 -16.03
C ASN A 375 -8.89 -5.23 -16.49
N TYR A 376 -10.14 -5.34 -16.95
CA TYR A 376 -10.94 -4.24 -17.44
C TYR A 376 -12.12 -3.95 -16.52
N LYS A 377 -12.52 -2.69 -16.42
CA LYS A 377 -13.79 -2.27 -15.80
C LYS A 377 -14.83 -1.94 -16.87
N ASN A 378 -16.09 -2.20 -16.58
CA ASN A 378 -17.22 -1.76 -17.41
C ASN A 378 -17.53 -0.28 -17.11
N ASN A 379 -17.71 0.51 -18.16
CA ASN A 379 -17.99 1.95 -18.05
C ASN A 379 -19.50 2.27 -17.94
N GLY A 380 -20.38 1.25 -18.02
CA GLY A 380 -21.83 1.41 -17.95
C GLY A 380 -22.51 1.76 -19.29
N ASP A 381 -21.75 2.14 -20.30
CA ASP A 381 -22.21 2.46 -21.65
C ASP A 381 -21.96 1.33 -22.68
N GLY A 382 -21.55 0.16 -22.18
CA GLY A 382 -21.18 -1.01 -22.99
C GLY A 382 -19.71 -1.03 -23.40
N THR A 383 -18.93 -0.02 -23.07
CA THR A 383 -17.48 0.01 -23.28
C THR A 383 -16.73 -0.49 -22.04
N GLN A 384 -15.46 -0.85 -22.25
CA GLN A 384 -14.55 -1.24 -21.17
C GLN A 384 -13.29 -0.37 -21.21
N SER A 385 -12.72 -0.09 -20.04
CA SER A 385 -11.43 0.57 -19.92
C SER A 385 -10.47 -0.25 -19.05
N PRO A 386 -9.16 -0.18 -19.31
CA PRO A 386 -8.17 -0.86 -18.50
C PRO A 386 -8.28 -0.40 -17.03
N TYR A 387 -8.21 -1.36 -16.11
CA TYR A 387 -8.28 -1.11 -14.68
C TYR A 387 -6.96 -1.44 -14.00
N GLU A 388 -6.37 -2.60 -14.34
CA GLU A 388 -5.22 -3.16 -13.63
C GLU A 388 -4.36 -4.00 -14.58
N LEU A 389 -3.05 -3.81 -14.51
CA LEU A 389 -2.05 -4.59 -15.23
C LEU A 389 -1.49 -5.67 -14.29
N ASN A 390 -1.75 -6.94 -14.61
CA ASN A 390 -1.29 -8.07 -13.83
C ASN A 390 0.01 -8.62 -14.44
N ILE A 391 1.12 -8.20 -13.89
CA ILE A 391 2.48 -8.57 -14.31
C ILE A 391 3.43 -8.30 -13.15
N ASN A 392 4.52 -9.09 -13.05
CA ASN A 392 5.61 -8.72 -12.16
C ASN A 392 6.31 -7.45 -12.68
N TYR A 393 6.65 -6.53 -11.79
CA TYR A 393 7.17 -5.21 -12.18
C TYR A 393 8.50 -5.29 -12.93
N LEU A 394 9.40 -6.18 -12.52
CA LEU A 394 10.66 -6.43 -13.25
C LEU A 394 10.38 -6.93 -14.66
N SER A 395 9.49 -7.91 -14.80
CA SER A 395 9.10 -8.44 -16.12
C SER A 395 8.40 -7.38 -16.99
N ALA A 396 7.71 -6.43 -16.39
CA ALA A 396 7.04 -5.34 -17.13
C ALA A 396 8.04 -4.40 -17.82
N ILE A 397 9.18 -4.12 -17.18
CA ILE A 397 10.18 -3.15 -17.68
C ILE A 397 11.35 -3.79 -18.40
N THR A 398 11.51 -5.10 -18.37
CA THR A 398 12.60 -5.83 -19.02
C THR A 398 12.09 -6.64 -20.20
N GLU A 399 13.01 -7.05 -21.09
CA GLU A 399 12.70 -8.00 -22.15
C GLU A 399 13.22 -9.39 -21.76
N PRO A 400 12.57 -10.48 -22.21
CA PRO A 400 13.05 -11.82 -21.96
C PRO A 400 14.49 -12.07 -22.49
N THR A 401 14.89 -11.32 -23.52
CA THR A 401 16.20 -11.40 -24.18
C THR A 401 17.26 -10.52 -23.52
N ASP A 402 16.89 -9.66 -22.56
CA ASP A 402 17.88 -8.86 -21.83
C ASP A 402 18.82 -9.76 -21.04
N SER A 403 20.10 -9.38 -20.97
CA SER A 403 21.07 -10.03 -20.06
C SER A 403 20.64 -9.84 -18.60
N ILE A 404 21.12 -10.69 -17.71
CA ILE A 404 20.87 -10.56 -16.25
C ILE A 404 21.31 -9.18 -15.76
N ASP A 405 22.46 -8.69 -16.22
CA ASP A 405 22.96 -7.36 -15.83
C ASP A 405 22.07 -6.23 -16.34
N ASP A 406 21.56 -6.32 -17.57
CA ASP A 406 20.65 -5.31 -18.12
C ASP A 406 19.30 -5.33 -17.42
N LYS A 407 18.77 -6.52 -17.12
CA LYS A 407 17.55 -6.66 -16.30
C LYS A 407 17.72 -6.00 -14.94
N ALA A 408 18.82 -6.28 -14.25
CA ALA A 408 19.12 -5.68 -12.95
C ALA A 408 19.25 -4.16 -13.06
N LYS A 409 19.98 -3.62 -14.04
CA LYS A 409 20.13 -2.17 -14.26
C LYS A 409 18.80 -1.47 -14.48
N LYS A 410 17.97 -1.95 -15.42
CA LYS A 410 16.65 -1.37 -15.71
C LYS A 410 15.77 -1.38 -14.47
N PHE A 411 15.79 -2.48 -13.74
CA PHE A 411 14.97 -2.62 -12.54
C PHE A 411 15.44 -1.68 -11.41
N ILE A 412 16.72 -1.59 -11.15
CA ILE A 412 17.29 -0.69 -10.14
C ILE A 412 17.08 0.78 -10.52
N ALA A 413 17.10 1.13 -11.81
CA ALA A 413 16.73 2.47 -12.26
C ALA A 413 15.30 2.86 -11.83
N ALA A 414 14.33 1.95 -11.98
CA ALA A 414 12.98 2.16 -11.46
C ALA A 414 12.96 2.29 -9.94
N GLN A 415 13.63 1.39 -9.22
CA GLN A 415 13.67 1.40 -7.75
C GLN A 415 14.39 2.65 -7.19
N SER A 416 15.36 3.21 -7.91
CA SER A 416 16.03 4.45 -7.51
C SER A 416 15.06 5.63 -7.47
N ILE A 417 14.06 5.67 -8.34
CA ILE A 417 12.97 6.66 -8.28
C ILE A 417 12.18 6.50 -6.98
N LEU A 418 11.73 5.28 -6.68
CA LEU A 418 11.01 4.97 -5.44
C LEU A 418 11.77 5.42 -4.20
N LEU A 419 13.08 5.12 -4.14
CA LEU A 419 13.93 5.40 -2.98
C LEU A 419 14.30 6.88 -2.85
N SER A 420 14.22 7.66 -3.93
CA SER A 420 14.56 9.08 -3.95
C SER A 420 13.35 10.00 -3.74
N PHE A 421 12.14 9.54 -4.08
CA PHE A 421 10.93 10.36 -4.06
C PHE A 421 10.47 10.70 -2.64
N ILE A 422 9.86 11.90 -2.47
CA ILE A 422 9.31 12.30 -1.17
C ILE A 422 8.25 11.30 -0.70
N GLY A 423 8.38 10.86 0.53
CA GLY A 423 7.49 9.86 1.15
C GLY A 423 8.28 8.73 1.81
N VAL A 424 7.56 7.70 2.23
CA VAL A 424 8.11 6.50 2.85
C VAL A 424 8.10 5.37 1.82
N PRO A 425 9.25 4.81 1.44
CA PRO A 425 9.31 3.74 0.45
C PRO A 425 8.82 2.41 1.04
N ALA A 426 8.03 1.71 0.25
CA ALA A 426 7.57 0.36 0.51
C ALA A 426 7.94 -0.54 -0.67
N ILE A 427 8.67 -1.61 -0.38
CA ILE A 427 9.22 -2.51 -1.38
C ILE A 427 8.49 -3.85 -1.27
N TYR A 428 7.85 -4.28 -2.35
CA TYR A 428 7.23 -5.59 -2.41
C TYR A 428 8.31 -6.69 -2.40
N TYR A 429 8.05 -7.82 -1.72
CA TYR A 429 9.08 -8.85 -1.56
C TYR A 429 9.63 -9.39 -2.89
N HIS A 430 8.80 -9.49 -3.93
CA HIS A 430 9.26 -9.86 -5.27
C HIS A 430 10.15 -8.80 -5.92
N SER A 431 9.89 -7.52 -5.64
CA SER A 431 10.77 -6.43 -6.09
C SER A 431 12.11 -6.46 -5.36
N LEU A 432 12.11 -6.71 -4.06
CA LEU A 432 13.34 -6.83 -3.28
C LEU A 432 14.22 -7.99 -3.76
N LEU A 433 13.58 -9.07 -4.18
CA LEU A 433 14.24 -10.33 -4.55
C LEU A 433 14.45 -10.50 -6.06
N GLY A 434 14.14 -9.51 -6.88
CA GLY A 434 14.34 -9.57 -8.32
C GLY A 434 13.59 -10.72 -9.00
N SER A 435 12.36 -11.00 -8.56
CA SER A 435 11.51 -12.04 -9.15
C SER A 435 11.01 -11.64 -10.52
N GLU A 436 10.77 -12.62 -11.37
CA GLU A 436 10.09 -12.49 -12.65
C GLU A 436 8.65 -13.05 -12.55
N ASN A 437 7.89 -13.04 -13.67
CA ASN A 437 6.52 -13.54 -13.72
C ASN A 437 6.42 -15.02 -13.31
N ASP A 438 5.51 -15.33 -12.38
CA ASP A 438 5.05 -16.70 -12.12
C ASP A 438 3.86 -17.03 -13.04
N VAL A 439 4.19 -17.33 -14.30
CA VAL A 439 3.17 -17.68 -15.32
C VAL A 439 2.46 -18.98 -14.96
N GLN A 440 3.19 -19.98 -14.42
CA GLN A 440 2.61 -21.27 -14.07
C GLN A 440 1.62 -21.14 -12.91
N GLY A 441 1.98 -20.42 -11.85
CA GLY A 441 1.07 -20.16 -10.71
C GLY A 441 -0.19 -19.42 -11.14
N MET A 442 -0.09 -18.48 -12.08
CA MET A 442 -1.25 -17.80 -12.67
C MET A 442 -2.15 -18.77 -13.43
N LEU A 443 -1.58 -19.63 -14.27
CA LEU A 443 -2.34 -20.60 -15.10
C LEU A 443 -3.01 -21.67 -14.23
N ASP A 444 -2.31 -22.20 -13.24
CA ASP A 444 -2.81 -23.26 -12.36
C ASP A 444 -3.96 -22.76 -11.45
N SER A 445 -3.87 -21.53 -10.98
CA SER A 445 -4.88 -20.92 -10.12
C SER A 445 -6.06 -20.31 -10.88
N GLY A 446 -5.86 -19.93 -12.15
CA GLY A 446 -6.82 -19.12 -12.91
C GLY A 446 -6.98 -17.69 -12.40
N ILE A 447 -6.11 -17.23 -11.50
CA ILE A 447 -6.13 -15.90 -10.88
C ILE A 447 -5.00 -15.05 -11.47
N ASN A 448 -5.33 -13.97 -12.19
CA ASN A 448 -4.34 -13.13 -12.87
C ASN A 448 -3.26 -12.58 -11.93
N ARG A 449 -3.63 -12.17 -10.72
CA ARG A 449 -2.70 -11.60 -9.73
C ARG A 449 -1.64 -12.60 -9.24
N ARG A 450 -1.89 -13.92 -9.37
CA ARG A 450 -0.92 -14.96 -8.99
C ARG A 450 0.39 -14.88 -9.76
N ILE A 451 0.42 -14.26 -10.93
CA ILE A 451 1.64 -13.98 -11.69
C ILE A 451 2.71 -13.24 -10.87
N ASN A 452 2.30 -12.54 -9.81
CA ASN A 452 3.15 -11.75 -8.91
C ASN A 452 2.99 -12.15 -7.44
N ARG A 453 2.59 -13.40 -7.15
CA ARG A 453 2.34 -13.89 -5.77
C ARG A 453 2.97 -15.26 -5.51
N GLU A 454 4.08 -15.59 -6.20
CA GLU A 454 4.82 -16.83 -5.98
C GLU A 454 5.25 -16.94 -4.51
N LYS A 455 5.09 -18.14 -3.93
CA LYS A 455 5.62 -18.47 -2.60
C LYS A 455 7.00 -19.09 -2.75
N LEU A 456 7.95 -18.65 -1.93
CA LEU A 456 9.36 -19.00 -2.08
C LEU A 456 9.77 -20.01 -1.00
N ASP A 457 10.40 -21.12 -1.42
CA ASP A 457 11.13 -21.98 -0.49
C ASP A 457 12.40 -21.27 -0.02
N LEU A 458 12.60 -21.19 1.30
CA LEU A 458 13.73 -20.46 1.88
C LEU A 458 15.08 -21.05 1.47
N SER A 459 15.19 -22.37 1.37
CA SER A 459 16.46 -23.04 1.02
C SER A 459 16.86 -22.76 -0.44
N GLU A 460 15.88 -22.78 -1.34
CA GLU A 460 16.10 -22.44 -2.76
C GLU A 460 16.47 -20.97 -2.90
N LEU A 461 15.73 -20.09 -2.24
CA LEU A 461 16.00 -18.65 -2.20
C LEU A 461 17.41 -18.34 -1.69
N GLU A 462 17.82 -18.95 -0.58
CA GLU A 462 19.16 -18.77 -0.01
C GLU A 462 20.26 -19.21 -0.99
N SER A 463 20.03 -20.29 -1.73
CA SER A 463 20.95 -20.77 -2.76
C SER A 463 21.06 -19.77 -3.92
N GLU A 464 19.93 -19.22 -4.39
CA GLU A 464 19.92 -18.20 -5.45
C GLU A 464 20.57 -16.89 -5.00
N LEU A 465 20.35 -16.47 -3.76
CA LEU A 465 20.98 -15.27 -3.20
C LEU A 465 22.49 -15.42 -3.01
N ALA A 466 22.97 -16.64 -2.78
CA ALA A 466 24.40 -16.95 -2.66
C ALA A 466 25.12 -16.98 -4.02
N ASP A 467 24.40 -17.20 -5.10
CA ASP A 467 24.95 -17.15 -6.48
C ASP A 467 25.04 -15.70 -6.95
N GLU A 468 26.26 -15.15 -6.98
CA GLU A 468 26.51 -13.75 -7.34
C GLU A 468 26.13 -13.40 -8.78
N ASP A 469 26.04 -14.39 -9.66
CA ASP A 469 25.65 -14.20 -11.06
C ASP A 469 24.13 -14.28 -11.27
N SER A 470 23.37 -14.70 -10.25
CA SER A 470 21.91 -14.74 -10.32
C SER A 470 21.28 -13.36 -10.35
N LEU A 471 20.15 -13.23 -11.03
CA LEU A 471 19.36 -11.99 -11.05
C LEU A 471 18.90 -11.58 -9.63
N ARG A 472 18.47 -12.56 -8.82
CA ARG A 472 18.06 -12.33 -7.43
C ARG A 472 19.19 -11.75 -6.60
N SER A 473 20.38 -12.32 -6.66
CA SER A 473 21.54 -11.82 -5.91
C SER A 473 21.90 -10.39 -6.31
N LYS A 474 21.94 -10.10 -7.61
CA LYS A 474 22.28 -8.76 -8.13
C LYS A 474 21.27 -7.71 -7.69
N VAL A 475 19.97 -7.98 -7.82
CA VAL A 475 18.90 -7.08 -7.41
C VAL A 475 18.89 -6.90 -5.89
N PHE A 476 18.94 -7.99 -5.15
CA PHE A 476 18.90 -7.96 -3.69
C PHE A 476 20.07 -7.19 -3.08
N LYS A 477 21.28 -7.44 -3.55
CA LYS A 477 22.49 -6.70 -3.10
C LYS A 477 22.39 -5.21 -3.42
N SER A 478 21.92 -4.86 -4.62
CA SER A 478 21.73 -3.46 -5.01
C SER A 478 20.65 -2.79 -4.14
N MET A 479 19.51 -3.43 -3.94
CA MET A 479 18.42 -2.87 -3.12
C MET A 479 18.83 -2.67 -1.66
N THR A 480 19.46 -3.66 -1.05
CA THR A 480 19.92 -3.56 0.35
C THR A 480 21.03 -2.52 0.51
N HIS A 481 21.93 -2.41 -0.46
CA HIS A 481 22.94 -1.35 -0.48
C HIS A 481 22.31 0.05 -0.54
N LEU A 482 21.36 0.26 -1.44
CA LEU A 482 20.66 1.55 -1.58
C LEU A 482 19.84 1.91 -0.34
N LEU A 483 19.17 0.93 0.27
CA LEU A 483 18.42 1.13 1.51
C LEU A 483 19.35 1.51 2.67
N ASN A 484 20.50 0.83 2.81
CA ASN A 484 21.50 1.15 3.82
C ASN A 484 22.12 2.54 3.61
N LEU A 485 22.33 2.92 2.36
CA LEU A 485 22.89 4.23 2.02
C LEU A 485 21.87 5.35 2.29
N ARG A 486 20.62 5.16 1.80
CA ARG A 486 19.54 6.13 1.95
C ARG A 486 19.29 6.56 3.40
N GLN A 487 19.27 5.61 4.33
CA GLN A 487 18.97 5.91 5.74
C GLN A 487 20.05 6.75 6.46
N GLN A 488 21.23 6.90 5.85
CA GLN A 488 22.31 7.71 6.42
C GLN A 488 22.12 9.21 6.13
N TYR A 489 21.24 9.58 5.20
CA TYR A 489 21.08 10.95 4.74
C TYR A 489 19.70 11.50 5.06
N ALA A 490 19.66 12.53 5.91
CA ALA A 490 18.43 13.21 6.33
C ALA A 490 17.67 13.85 5.15
N ALA A 491 18.34 14.12 4.04
CA ALA A 491 17.73 14.59 2.80
C ALA A 491 16.60 13.66 2.30
N PHE A 492 16.67 12.38 2.58
CA PHE A 492 15.62 11.41 2.22
C PHE A 492 14.47 11.30 3.24
N SER A 493 14.51 12.08 4.33
CA SER A 493 13.39 12.12 5.26
C SER A 493 12.10 12.55 4.55
N PRO A 494 10.93 11.96 4.86
CA PRO A 494 9.64 12.45 4.35
C PRO A 494 9.36 13.92 4.71
N GLN A 495 10.03 14.46 5.72
CA GLN A 495 9.93 15.85 6.15
C GLN A 495 10.96 16.78 5.47
N ALA A 496 11.87 16.24 4.68
CA ALA A 496 12.82 17.05 3.91
C ALA A 496 12.17 17.60 2.65
N SER A 497 12.61 18.77 2.21
CA SER A 497 12.13 19.39 0.98
C SER A 497 12.41 18.52 -0.26
N GLN A 498 11.59 18.72 -1.28
CA GLN A 498 11.79 18.16 -2.62
C GLN A 498 11.64 19.26 -3.65
N GLN A 499 12.48 19.21 -4.66
CA GLN A 499 12.36 20.00 -5.89
C GLN A 499 12.54 19.08 -7.09
N VAL A 500 11.66 19.18 -8.07
CA VAL A 500 11.82 18.48 -9.35
C VAL A 500 12.76 19.30 -10.25
N LEU A 501 13.74 18.61 -10.85
CA LEU A 501 14.69 19.21 -11.78
C LEU A 501 14.32 18.78 -13.21
N ASN A 502 14.35 19.72 -14.15
CA ASN A 502 14.17 19.41 -15.57
C ASN A 502 15.53 19.32 -16.25
N LEU A 503 15.98 18.10 -16.54
CA LEU A 503 17.27 17.81 -17.17
C LEU A 503 17.13 17.17 -18.57
N GLY A 504 15.93 17.27 -19.18
CA GLY A 504 15.63 16.70 -20.50
C GLY A 504 14.69 15.48 -20.42
N ASP A 505 14.11 15.14 -21.55
CA ASP A 505 13.00 14.18 -21.63
C ASP A 505 13.41 12.72 -21.33
N GLY A 506 14.70 12.39 -21.44
CA GLY A 506 15.21 11.06 -21.10
C GLY A 506 15.62 10.89 -19.64
N ILE A 507 15.58 11.96 -18.84
CA ILE A 507 16.08 11.97 -17.47
C ILE A 507 14.98 12.38 -16.51
N PHE A 508 14.80 11.59 -15.45
CA PHE A 508 14.00 12.02 -14.30
C PHE A 508 14.93 12.45 -13.16
N ALA A 509 14.69 13.64 -12.60
CA ALA A 509 15.61 14.20 -11.61
C ALA A 509 14.91 14.97 -10.49
N LEU A 510 15.45 14.86 -9.29
CA LEU A 510 14.97 15.50 -8.07
C LEU A 510 16.14 16.08 -7.28
N GLN A 511 15.86 17.11 -6.50
CA GLN A 511 16.69 17.48 -5.35
C GLN A 511 15.90 17.19 -4.08
N ARG A 512 16.53 16.53 -3.11
CA ARG A 512 16.00 16.28 -1.77
C ARG A 512 16.82 17.04 -0.74
N GLY A 513 16.14 17.68 0.21
CA GLY A 513 16.78 18.52 1.20
C GLY A 513 17.31 19.84 0.62
N ASP A 514 17.86 20.67 1.49
CA ASP A 514 18.34 22.01 1.19
C ASP A 514 19.78 22.22 1.63
N GLY A 515 20.45 23.21 1.04
CA GLY A 515 21.81 23.63 1.40
C GLY A 515 22.85 22.53 1.15
N GLU A 516 23.84 22.43 2.02
CA GLU A 516 24.99 21.52 1.88
C GLU A 516 24.60 20.03 2.05
N GLU A 517 23.50 19.75 2.74
CA GLU A 517 22.99 18.39 2.95
C GLU A 517 22.07 17.90 1.81
N ALA A 518 21.81 18.76 0.81
CA ALA A 518 20.96 18.40 -0.31
C ALA A 518 21.58 17.27 -1.14
N ILE A 519 20.70 16.35 -1.58
CA ILE A 519 21.07 15.29 -2.53
C ILE A 519 20.32 15.53 -3.84
N ARG A 520 21.06 15.58 -4.93
CA ARG A 520 20.53 15.61 -6.29
C ARG A 520 20.49 14.20 -6.85
N PHE A 521 19.33 13.76 -7.21
CA PHE A 521 19.07 12.48 -7.87
C PHE A 521 18.80 12.73 -9.34
N ALA A 522 19.42 11.95 -10.21
CA ALA A 522 19.10 11.89 -11.64
C ALA A 522 19.19 10.45 -12.12
N VAL A 523 18.25 10.04 -12.96
CA VAL A 523 18.22 8.71 -13.58
C VAL A 523 17.93 8.82 -15.07
N ASN A 524 18.73 8.13 -15.86
CA ASN A 524 18.50 7.95 -17.29
C ASN A 524 17.49 6.81 -17.50
N LEU A 525 16.33 7.13 -18.08
CA LEU A 525 15.24 6.17 -18.33
C LEU A 525 15.30 5.57 -19.75
N THR A 526 16.37 5.83 -20.49
CA THR A 526 16.48 5.45 -21.90
C THR A 526 17.60 4.43 -22.15
N SER A 527 17.53 3.80 -23.34
CA SER A 527 18.53 2.88 -23.85
C SER A 527 19.76 3.58 -24.47
N GLN A 528 19.82 4.92 -24.41
CA GLN A 528 20.93 5.74 -24.92
C GLN A 528 21.57 6.54 -23.78
N ALA A 529 22.87 6.84 -23.91
CA ALA A 529 23.53 7.75 -22.98
C ALA A 529 22.88 9.14 -23.04
N GLN A 530 22.74 9.78 -21.88
CA GLN A 530 22.08 11.09 -21.73
C GLN A 530 23.03 12.07 -21.05
N ALA A 531 23.19 13.25 -21.64
CA ALA A 531 23.97 14.31 -21.05
C ALA A 531 23.21 14.96 -19.88
N VAL A 532 23.92 15.22 -18.79
CA VAL A 532 23.42 15.91 -17.60
C VAL A 532 24.24 17.18 -17.40
N VAL A 533 23.56 18.30 -17.21
CA VAL A 533 24.17 19.58 -16.89
C VAL A 533 23.57 20.10 -15.59
N LEU A 534 24.40 20.23 -14.56
CA LEU A 534 24.04 20.76 -13.26
C LEU A 534 24.77 22.11 -13.02
N ALA A 535 24.33 22.86 -12.02
CA ALA A 535 24.98 24.10 -11.65
C ALA A 535 26.40 23.91 -11.10
N ASP A 536 26.60 22.81 -10.35
CA ASP A 536 27.85 22.51 -9.65
C ASP A 536 28.23 21.04 -9.77
N SER A 537 29.50 20.72 -9.57
CA SER A 537 29.98 19.36 -9.36
C SER A 537 29.39 18.74 -8.09
N GLY A 538 29.46 17.42 -7.96
CA GLY A 538 28.99 16.71 -6.76
C GLY A 538 29.72 15.40 -6.57
N PHE A 539 29.68 14.87 -5.34
CA PHE A 539 30.20 13.55 -5.04
C PHE A 539 29.05 12.53 -5.17
N ASP A 540 29.20 11.57 -6.06
CA ASP A 540 28.21 10.51 -6.24
C ASP A 540 28.36 9.44 -5.17
N LEU A 541 27.31 9.26 -4.38
CA LEU A 541 27.25 8.29 -3.29
C LEU A 541 27.24 6.84 -3.77
N ILE A 542 26.86 6.59 -5.03
CA ILE A 542 26.73 5.25 -5.61
C ILE A 542 28.09 4.75 -6.13
N SER A 543 28.76 5.57 -6.93
CA SER A 543 30.06 5.23 -7.51
C SER A 543 31.24 5.63 -6.62
N GLU A 544 30.99 6.39 -5.56
CA GLU A 544 32.00 7.00 -4.68
C GLU A 544 33.02 7.87 -5.45
N GLN A 545 32.54 8.58 -6.47
CA GLN A 545 33.37 9.42 -7.33
C GLN A 545 32.92 10.87 -7.35
N LEU A 546 33.87 11.77 -7.57
CA LEU A 546 33.56 13.17 -7.84
C LEU A 546 33.09 13.31 -9.29
N MET A 547 31.85 13.79 -9.46
CA MET A 547 31.27 14.05 -10.76
C MET A 547 31.39 15.52 -11.13
N PRO A 548 31.82 15.88 -12.34
CA PRO A 548 31.81 17.26 -12.80
C PRO A 548 30.38 17.79 -12.93
N ALA A 549 30.23 19.09 -13.14
CA ALA A 549 28.92 19.69 -13.39
C ALA A 549 28.25 19.20 -14.69
N GLU A 550 29.07 18.82 -15.68
CA GLU A 550 28.64 18.25 -16.94
C GLU A 550 29.16 16.82 -17.05
N PHE A 551 28.28 15.84 -17.22
CA PHE A 551 28.61 14.44 -17.34
C PHE A 551 27.55 13.68 -18.15
N GLU A 552 27.83 12.42 -18.50
CA GLU A 552 26.85 11.54 -19.14
C GLU A 552 26.41 10.45 -18.18
N LEU A 553 25.12 10.13 -18.20
CA LEU A 553 24.56 8.92 -17.62
C LEU A 553 24.44 7.85 -18.71
N ALA A 554 25.05 6.72 -18.48
CA ALA A 554 24.88 5.54 -19.32
C ALA A 554 23.40 5.08 -19.31
N PRO A 555 22.96 4.22 -20.24
CA PRO A 555 21.61 3.67 -20.22
C PRO A 555 21.21 3.11 -18.85
N TYR A 556 20.05 3.57 -18.34
CA TYR A 556 19.48 3.15 -17.05
C TYR A 556 20.38 3.40 -15.83
N GLN A 557 21.39 4.25 -15.95
CA GLN A 557 22.24 4.66 -14.84
C GLN A 557 21.55 5.78 -14.03
N PHE A 558 21.78 5.80 -12.72
CA PHE A 558 21.36 6.88 -11.83
C PHE A 558 22.52 7.31 -10.93
N VAL A 559 22.39 8.48 -10.33
CA VAL A 559 23.34 9.06 -9.38
C VAL A 559 22.60 9.68 -8.19
N TRP A 560 23.24 9.65 -7.03
CA TRP A 560 22.91 10.44 -5.83
C TRP A 560 24.07 11.37 -5.51
N LEU A 561 23.95 12.62 -5.91
CA LEU A 561 25.02 13.62 -5.80
C LEU A 561 24.85 14.49 -4.57
N THR A 562 25.83 14.48 -3.67
CA THR A 562 25.96 15.43 -2.55
C THR A 562 27.04 16.46 -2.83
N GLN A 563 26.94 17.64 -2.19
CA GLN A 563 28.00 18.68 -2.30
C GLN A 563 29.24 18.34 -1.45
N GLN A 564 29.07 17.49 -0.42
CA GLN A 564 30.15 17.08 0.49
C GLN A 564 30.49 15.59 0.26
N LYS A 565 31.78 15.28 0.46
CA LYS A 565 32.31 13.93 0.46
C LYS A 565 32.10 13.28 1.82
#